data_fb90369ba35e8ff6fa619415e9cc2689
#
_entry.id   fb90369ba35e8ff6fa619415e9cc2689
#
_cell.length_a   1.000
_cell.length_b   1.000
_cell.length_c   1.000
_cell.angle_alpha   90.00
_cell.angle_beta   90.00
_cell.angle_gamma   90.00
#
_symmetry.space_group_name_H-M   'P 1'
#
loop_
_entity.id
_entity.type
_entity.pdbx_description
1 polymer ?
#
loop_
_entity_poly.entity_id
_entity_poly.type
_entity_poly.pdbx_seq_one_letter_code
_entity_poly.pdbx_strand_id
1 'polypeptide(L)'
;MRIMSTITTAATLGLALTLAPAERGFAAGAGPFDGAWNVEVDCPDVGDVRGYNWRFSASVASGVLTGHYQSPTNSGMGTLSGRIRPDGQAVLTMVGRTGPEEMTLYHERPGSPIRYTANVHFDANSGSGMRNERRACALKFTKA
;
A
#
# COMPACT_ATOMS: atom_id res chain seq x y z
N MET A 1 53.97 17.39 76.54
CA MET A 1 54.31 17.17 75.14
C MET A 1 53.14 16.43 74.51
N ARG A 2 52.28 17.13 73.87
CA ARG A 2 51.00 16.57 73.30
C ARG A 2 51.10 16.51 71.77
N ILE A 3 51.00 15.31 71.22
CA ILE A 3 51.04 15.07 69.78
C ILE A 3 49.64 15.09 69.33
N MET A 4 49.25 16.05 68.47
CA MET A 4 47.98 16.12 67.80
C MET A 4 48.06 15.29 66.48
N SER A 5 47.23 14.23 66.40
CA SER A 5 47.02 13.45 65.17
C SER A 5 45.90 14.07 64.37
N THR A 6 46.22 14.55 63.21
CA THR A 6 45.22 15.00 62.22
C THR A 6 44.70 13.81 61.38
N ILE A 7 43.39 13.55 61.46
CA ILE A 7 42.75 12.54 60.62
C ILE A 7 42.27 13.23 59.35
N THR A 8 42.81 12.82 58.22
CA THR A 8 42.40 13.27 56.87
C THR A 8 41.28 12.34 56.37
N THR A 9 40.07 12.86 56.24
CA THR A 9 38.91 12.12 55.68
C THR A 9 38.94 12.29 54.16
N ALA A 10 39.16 11.21 53.43
CA ALA A 10 39.05 11.18 51.95
C ALA A 10 37.58 10.94 51.59
N ALA A 11 36.95 11.91 50.90
CA ALA A 11 35.64 11.79 50.32
C ALA A 11 35.72 11.16 48.94
N THR A 12 35.25 9.93 48.78
CA THR A 12 35.11 9.25 47.51
C THR A 12 33.78 9.66 46.86
N LEU A 13 33.86 10.46 45.75
CA LEU A 13 32.72 10.73 44.88
C LEU A 13 32.44 9.46 44.04
N GLY A 14 31.33 8.77 44.37
CA GLY A 14 30.82 7.68 43.58
C GLY A 14 30.05 8.25 42.36
N LEU A 15 30.57 8.04 41.16
CA LEU A 15 29.87 8.35 39.90
C LEU A 15 28.86 7.26 39.61
N ALA A 16 27.57 7.53 39.89
CA ALA A 16 26.48 6.63 39.55
C ALA A 16 26.18 6.76 38.02
N LEU A 17 26.63 5.79 37.22
CA LEU A 17 26.19 5.64 35.85
C LEU A 17 24.73 5.11 35.87
N THR A 18 23.78 5.98 35.59
CA THR A 18 22.38 5.57 35.29
C THR A 18 22.34 5.02 33.87
N LEU A 19 22.31 3.70 33.70
CA LEU A 19 21.94 3.06 32.45
C LEU A 19 20.45 3.32 32.24
N ALA A 20 20.11 4.23 31.31
CA ALA A 20 18.76 4.36 30.80
C ALA A 20 18.42 3.08 30.01
N PRO A 21 17.24 2.45 30.25
CA PRO A 21 16.80 1.34 29.42
C PRO A 21 16.58 1.87 28.00
N ALA A 22 17.31 1.32 27.03
CA ALA A 22 17.04 1.54 25.62
C ALA A 22 15.64 0.98 25.33
N GLU A 23 14.66 1.84 25.17
CA GLU A 23 13.36 1.46 24.60
C GLU A 23 13.63 0.87 23.23
N ARG A 24 13.58 -0.46 23.14
CA ARG A 24 13.53 -1.19 21.89
C ARG A 24 12.17 -0.86 21.29
N GLY A 25 12.11 0.21 20.48
CA GLY A 25 10.99 0.42 19.59
C GLY A 25 10.81 -0.86 18.79
N PHE A 26 9.73 -1.59 18.99
CA PHE A 26 9.32 -2.65 18.10
C PHE A 26 9.07 -1.99 16.75
N ALA A 27 10.02 -2.10 15.83
CA ALA A 27 9.74 -1.86 14.43
C ALA A 27 8.57 -2.79 14.11
N ALA A 28 7.41 -2.22 13.77
CA ALA A 28 6.27 -2.99 13.30
C ALA A 28 6.79 -3.82 12.12
N GLY A 29 6.90 -5.13 12.29
CA GLY A 29 7.36 -6.03 11.25
C GLY A 29 6.50 -5.84 10.02
N ALA A 30 7.09 -5.96 8.81
CA ALA A 30 6.35 -5.91 7.57
C ALA A 30 5.18 -6.91 7.64
N GLY A 31 3.97 -6.46 7.27
CA GLY A 31 2.78 -7.32 7.22
C GLY A 31 2.94 -8.41 6.14
N PRO A 32 2.10 -9.45 6.17
CA PRO A 32 2.24 -10.60 5.26
C PRO A 32 2.11 -10.21 3.78
N PHE A 33 1.46 -9.10 3.50
CA PHE A 33 1.24 -8.58 2.14
C PHE A 33 2.15 -7.42 1.78
N ASP A 34 2.91 -6.87 2.73
CA ASP A 34 3.76 -5.69 2.51
C ASP A 34 4.83 -5.95 1.46
N GLY A 35 5.12 -4.92 0.67
CA GLY A 35 6.12 -4.95 -0.40
C GLY A 35 5.59 -4.42 -1.73
N ALA A 36 6.35 -4.66 -2.80
CA ALA A 36 6.00 -4.26 -4.16
C ALA A 36 5.13 -5.32 -4.85
N TRP A 37 4.19 -4.87 -5.65
CA TRP A 37 3.26 -5.69 -6.39
C TRP A 37 3.10 -5.21 -7.84
N ASN A 38 2.98 -6.15 -8.77
CA ASN A 38 2.54 -5.89 -10.12
C ASN A 38 1.02 -6.08 -10.20
N VAL A 39 0.33 -5.14 -10.80
CA VAL A 39 -1.13 -5.14 -10.97
C VAL A 39 -1.49 -5.21 -12.44
N GLU A 40 -2.43 -6.08 -12.77
CA GLU A 40 -3.06 -6.16 -14.07
C GLU A 40 -4.58 -6.01 -13.90
N VAL A 41 -5.17 -5.08 -14.63
CA VAL A 41 -6.63 -4.89 -14.72
C VAL A 41 -7.04 -5.22 -16.14
N ASP A 42 -7.79 -6.28 -16.32
CA ASP A 42 -8.25 -6.78 -17.61
C ASP A 42 -9.77 -6.60 -17.74
N CYS A 43 -10.16 -5.72 -18.64
CA CYS A 43 -11.55 -5.40 -18.91
C CYS A 43 -11.91 -5.93 -20.31
N PRO A 44 -12.84 -6.91 -20.44
CA PRO A 44 -13.22 -7.48 -21.73
C PRO A 44 -14.04 -6.51 -22.57
N ASP A 45 -14.15 -6.80 -23.87
CA ASP A 45 -15.11 -6.14 -24.75
C ASP A 45 -16.55 -6.36 -24.22
N VAL A 46 -17.41 -5.38 -24.36
CA VAL A 46 -18.84 -5.46 -24.01
C VAL A 46 -19.66 -4.78 -25.10
N GLY A 47 -20.35 -5.56 -25.92
CA GLY A 47 -21.06 -5.03 -27.09
C GLY A 47 -20.11 -4.34 -28.08
N ASP A 48 -20.34 -3.08 -28.37
CA ASP A 48 -19.50 -2.23 -29.20
C ASP A 48 -18.36 -1.52 -28.44
N VAL A 49 -18.31 -1.70 -27.12
CA VAL A 49 -17.32 -1.08 -26.25
C VAL A 49 -16.07 -1.95 -26.19
N ARG A 50 -14.94 -1.37 -26.60
CA ARG A 50 -13.64 -2.06 -26.58
C ARG A 50 -13.15 -2.33 -25.17
N GLY A 51 -12.54 -3.49 -24.99
CA GLY A 51 -11.81 -3.85 -23.79
C GLY A 51 -10.47 -3.09 -23.67
N TYR A 52 -9.86 -3.20 -22.51
CA TYR A 52 -8.53 -2.68 -22.25
C TYR A 52 -7.82 -3.50 -21.18
N ASN A 53 -6.50 -3.42 -21.20
CA ASN A 53 -5.64 -4.00 -20.18
C ASN A 53 -4.74 -2.91 -19.61
N TRP A 54 -4.76 -2.74 -18.29
CA TRP A 54 -3.89 -1.83 -17.55
C TRP A 54 -2.87 -2.63 -16.74
N ARG A 55 -1.60 -2.25 -16.86
CA ARG A 55 -0.53 -2.82 -16.06
C ARG A 55 0.25 -1.71 -15.36
N PHE A 56 0.44 -1.85 -14.07
CA PHE A 56 1.15 -0.87 -13.26
C PHE A 56 1.69 -1.50 -11.98
N SER A 57 2.60 -0.79 -11.31
CA SER A 57 3.12 -1.22 -10.02
C SER A 57 2.30 -0.62 -8.89
N ALA A 58 2.20 -1.38 -7.80
CA ALA A 58 1.61 -0.96 -6.54
C ALA A 58 2.55 -1.28 -5.39
N SER A 59 2.35 -0.64 -4.26
CA SER A 59 3.01 -0.96 -3.01
C SER A 59 1.99 -1.27 -1.92
N VAL A 60 2.36 -2.17 -1.03
CA VAL A 60 1.62 -2.42 0.20
C VAL A 60 2.51 -2.04 1.37
N ALA A 61 2.04 -1.15 2.22
CA ALA A 61 2.72 -0.72 3.44
C ALA A 61 1.74 -0.76 4.61
N SER A 62 2.09 -1.49 5.65
CA SER A 62 1.22 -1.71 6.82
C SER A 62 -0.19 -2.17 6.41
N GLY A 63 -0.27 -3.06 5.44
CA GLY A 63 -1.51 -3.62 4.90
C GLY A 63 -2.35 -2.66 4.05
N VAL A 64 -1.82 -1.50 3.66
CA VAL A 64 -2.51 -0.56 2.75
C VAL A 64 -1.86 -0.63 1.38
N LEU A 65 -2.65 -1.02 0.39
CA LEU A 65 -2.25 -1.03 -1.02
C LEU A 65 -2.47 0.35 -1.64
N THR A 66 -1.49 0.81 -2.41
CA THR A 66 -1.60 2.00 -3.27
C THR A 66 -0.85 1.74 -4.58
N GLY A 67 -1.54 1.95 -5.69
CA GLY A 67 -0.97 1.83 -7.04
C GLY A 67 -1.49 2.95 -7.94
N HIS A 68 -0.67 3.38 -8.89
CA HIS A 68 -1.01 4.45 -9.82
C HIS A 68 -0.87 3.96 -11.26
N TYR A 69 -1.90 4.14 -12.03
CA TYR A 69 -1.89 3.94 -13.48
C TYR A 69 -1.96 5.27 -14.21
N GLN A 70 -1.18 5.39 -15.26
CA GLN A 70 -1.22 6.48 -16.22
C GLN A 70 -1.04 5.90 -17.61
N SER A 71 -2.01 6.11 -18.50
CA SER A 71 -1.87 5.72 -19.90
C SER A 71 -0.77 6.56 -20.57
N PRO A 72 0.13 5.94 -21.32
CA PRO A 72 1.15 6.67 -22.09
C PRO A 72 0.58 7.36 -23.35
N THR A 73 -0.63 7.01 -23.79
CA THR A 73 -1.17 7.40 -25.09
C THR A 73 -2.51 8.14 -25.03
N ASN A 74 -3.17 8.18 -23.86
CA ASN A 74 -4.49 8.80 -23.71
C ASN A 74 -4.73 9.34 -22.31
N SER A 75 -5.93 9.83 -22.03
CA SER A 75 -6.33 10.44 -20.76
C SER A 75 -6.59 9.44 -19.61
N GLY A 76 -6.57 8.14 -19.89
CA GLY A 76 -6.83 7.10 -18.89
C GLY A 76 -5.79 7.12 -17.77
N MET A 77 -6.23 7.34 -16.54
CA MET A 77 -5.40 7.31 -15.34
C MET A 77 -6.21 6.91 -14.12
N GLY A 78 -5.54 6.46 -13.09
CA GLY A 78 -6.21 6.18 -11.83
C GLY A 78 -5.28 5.78 -10.70
N THR A 79 -5.81 5.92 -9.50
CA THR A 79 -5.20 5.43 -8.28
C THR A 79 -6.05 4.30 -7.71
N LEU A 80 -5.47 3.13 -7.58
CA LEU A 80 -6.05 1.98 -6.90
C LEU A 80 -5.56 1.96 -5.46
N SER A 81 -6.47 1.94 -4.49
CA SER A 81 -6.09 1.92 -3.08
C SER A 81 -7.08 1.17 -2.21
N GLY A 82 -6.60 0.66 -1.09
CA GLY A 82 -7.44 0.01 -0.08
C GLY A 82 -6.63 -0.76 0.94
N ARG A 83 -7.29 -1.17 2.02
CA ARG A 83 -6.69 -1.97 3.08
C ARG A 83 -6.92 -3.46 2.82
N ILE A 84 -5.84 -4.23 2.91
CA ILE A 84 -5.88 -5.70 2.91
C ILE A 84 -6.03 -6.15 4.36
N ARG A 85 -7.06 -6.91 4.65
CA ARG A 85 -7.31 -7.48 5.98
C ARG A 85 -6.33 -8.63 6.25
N PRO A 86 -6.11 -9.00 7.51
CA PRO A 86 -5.24 -10.14 7.86
C PRO A 86 -5.64 -11.47 7.19
N ASP A 87 -6.92 -11.65 6.86
CA ASP A 87 -7.44 -12.82 6.15
C ASP A 87 -7.24 -12.76 4.62
N GLY A 88 -6.57 -11.72 4.11
CA GLY A 88 -6.33 -11.51 2.68
C GLY A 88 -7.46 -10.81 1.93
N GLN A 89 -8.62 -10.61 2.53
CA GLN A 89 -9.74 -9.92 1.88
C GLN A 89 -9.49 -8.42 1.80
N ALA A 90 -9.84 -7.82 0.67
CA ALA A 90 -9.77 -6.40 0.45
C ALA A 90 -10.91 -5.90 -0.42
N VAL A 91 -11.41 -4.69 -0.11
CA VAL A 91 -12.19 -3.89 -1.03
C VAL A 91 -11.29 -2.75 -1.49
N LEU A 92 -10.88 -2.81 -2.74
CA LEU A 92 -10.04 -1.77 -3.35
C LEU A 92 -10.91 -0.76 -4.08
N THR A 93 -10.53 0.50 -4.04
CA THR A 93 -11.19 1.59 -4.76
C THR A 93 -10.25 2.13 -5.84
N MET A 94 -10.73 2.22 -7.05
CA MET A 94 -10.10 2.94 -8.14
C MET A 94 -10.77 4.30 -8.29
N VAL A 95 -9.98 5.35 -8.30
CA VAL A 95 -10.41 6.73 -8.60
C VAL A 95 -9.54 7.28 -9.69
N GLY A 96 -10.12 7.83 -10.74
CA GLY A 96 -9.33 8.29 -11.88
C GLY A 96 -10.11 9.02 -12.94
N ARG A 97 -9.63 8.88 -14.16
CA ARG A 97 -10.23 9.48 -15.35
C ARG A 97 -10.31 8.46 -16.49
N THR A 98 -11.37 8.58 -17.28
CA THR A 98 -11.61 7.71 -18.43
C THR A 98 -10.56 7.92 -19.53
N GLY A 99 -10.27 6.84 -20.23
CA GLY A 99 -9.55 6.84 -21.50
C GLY A 99 -10.45 7.24 -22.68
N PRO A 100 -10.16 6.68 -23.88
CA PRO A 100 -10.95 6.93 -25.09
C PRO A 100 -12.42 6.54 -24.94
N GLU A 101 -13.29 7.26 -25.62
CA GLU A 101 -14.75 7.08 -25.58
C GLU A 101 -15.18 5.65 -25.91
N GLU A 102 -14.55 5.03 -26.91
CA GLU A 102 -14.81 3.66 -27.32
C GLU A 102 -14.46 2.59 -26.28
N MET A 103 -13.76 2.96 -25.21
CA MET A 103 -13.41 2.09 -24.07
C MET A 103 -14.33 2.28 -22.85
N THR A 104 -15.30 3.18 -22.93
CA THR A 104 -16.22 3.48 -21.83
C THR A 104 -17.64 2.99 -22.11
N LEU A 105 -18.29 2.37 -21.11
CA LEU A 105 -19.61 1.74 -21.30
C LEU A 105 -20.71 2.70 -21.73
N TYR A 106 -20.57 3.98 -21.46
CA TYR A 106 -21.57 4.99 -21.76
C TYR A 106 -21.03 6.04 -22.74
N HIS A 107 -19.98 5.71 -23.50
CA HIS A 107 -19.31 6.63 -24.41
C HIS A 107 -18.99 7.97 -23.75
N GLU A 108 -18.48 7.87 -22.52
CA GLU A 108 -18.11 9.05 -21.71
C GLU A 108 -16.96 9.77 -22.38
N ARG A 109 -16.98 11.10 -22.33
CA ARG A 109 -15.90 11.94 -22.85
C ARG A 109 -14.55 11.54 -22.22
N PRO A 110 -13.47 11.45 -22.99
CA PRO A 110 -12.14 11.21 -22.48
C PRO A 110 -11.77 12.19 -21.34
N GLY A 111 -11.17 11.68 -20.27
CA GLY A 111 -10.83 12.46 -19.07
C GLY A 111 -11.99 12.70 -18.09
N SER A 112 -13.17 12.10 -18.32
CA SER A 112 -14.28 12.16 -17.36
C SER A 112 -13.92 11.44 -16.06
N PRO A 113 -14.39 11.92 -14.89
CA PRO A 113 -14.15 11.25 -13.60
C PRO A 113 -14.72 9.82 -13.61
N ILE A 114 -13.95 8.88 -13.08
CA ILE A 114 -14.39 7.51 -12.88
C ILE A 114 -14.05 7.04 -11.47
N ARG A 115 -14.98 6.29 -10.87
CA ARG A 115 -14.79 5.60 -9.60
C ARG A 115 -15.45 4.23 -9.65
N TYR A 116 -14.75 3.22 -9.14
CA TYR A 116 -15.33 1.90 -8.91
C TYR A 116 -14.61 1.18 -7.77
N THR A 117 -15.21 0.08 -7.31
CA THR A 117 -14.61 -0.80 -6.32
C THR A 117 -14.33 -2.17 -6.90
N ALA A 118 -13.46 -2.92 -6.26
CA ALA A 118 -13.18 -4.32 -6.58
C ALA A 118 -13.04 -5.13 -5.29
N ASN A 119 -13.66 -6.31 -5.27
CA ASN A 119 -13.44 -7.30 -4.23
C ASN A 119 -12.25 -8.17 -4.64
N VAL A 120 -11.25 -8.25 -3.77
CA VAL A 120 -9.98 -8.93 -4.04
C VAL A 120 -9.62 -9.83 -2.86
N HIS A 121 -9.07 -10.99 -3.16
CA HIS A 121 -8.42 -11.85 -2.16
C HIS A 121 -6.92 -11.92 -2.47
N PHE A 122 -6.10 -11.74 -1.43
CA PHE A 122 -4.65 -11.83 -1.47
C PHE A 122 -4.17 -13.08 -0.75
N ASP A 123 -3.27 -13.80 -1.38
CA ASP A 123 -2.36 -14.79 -0.79
C ASP A 123 -0.97 -14.17 -0.60
N ALA A 124 -0.01 -14.93 -0.11
CA ALA A 124 1.33 -14.44 0.21
C ALA A 124 2.03 -13.75 -0.99
N ASN A 125 1.86 -14.27 -2.22
CA ASN A 125 2.56 -13.83 -3.41
C ASN A 125 1.65 -13.49 -4.60
N SER A 126 0.35 -13.66 -4.45
CA SER A 126 -0.65 -13.43 -5.50
C SER A 126 -1.92 -12.83 -4.94
N GLY A 127 -2.72 -12.24 -5.80
CA GLY A 127 -4.06 -11.80 -5.48
C GLY A 127 -4.94 -11.77 -6.72
N SER A 128 -6.23 -11.93 -6.54
CA SER A 128 -7.19 -11.84 -7.63
C SER A 128 -8.54 -11.32 -7.16
N GLY A 129 -9.25 -10.70 -8.08
CA GLY A 129 -10.57 -10.17 -7.80
C GLY A 129 -11.29 -9.65 -9.02
N MET A 130 -12.46 -9.08 -8.78
CA MET A 130 -13.35 -8.56 -9.81
C MET A 130 -13.83 -7.15 -9.43
N ARG A 131 -13.95 -6.30 -10.44
CA ARG A 131 -14.64 -5.02 -10.33
C ARG A 131 -16.13 -5.24 -10.06
N ASN A 132 -16.68 -4.47 -9.12
CA ASN A 132 -18.07 -4.66 -8.67
C ASN A 132 -19.08 -3.93 -9.54
N GLU A 133 -18.74 -2.75 -10.07
CA GLU A 133 -19.68 -1.88 -10.76
C GLU A 133 -19.40 -1.84 -12.27
N ARG A 134 -20.46 -1.72 -13.04
CA ARG A 134 -20.48 -1.48 -14.50
C ARG A 134 -19.98 -2.68 -15.31
N ARG A 135 -18.66 -2.80 -15.48
CA ARG A 135 -17.99 -3.81 -16.31
C ARG A 135 -17.28 -4.83 -15.42
N ALA A 136 -17.42 -6.11 -15.72
CA ALA A 136 -16.73 -7.19 -15.01
C ALA A 136 -15.25 -7.27 -15.44
N CYS A 137 -14.43 -6.38 -14.87
CA CYS A 137 -12.99 -6.42 -15.09
C CYS A 137 -12.33 -7.33 -14.06
N ALA A 138 -11.42 -8.21 -14.50
CA ALA A 138 -10.59 -9.01 -13.63
C ALA A 138 -9.38 -8.21 -13.15
N LEU A 139 -9.06 -8.32 -11.86
CA LEU A 139 -7.84 -7.77 -11.28
C LEU A 139 -6.93 -8.94 -10.87
N LYS A 140 -5.67 -8.86 -11.25
CA LYS A 140 -4.62 -9.80 -10.86
C LYS A 140 -3.46 -9.05 -10.21
N PHE A 141 -2.91 -9.64 -9.18
CA PHE A 141 -1.79 -9.12 -8.42
C PHE A 141 -0.71 -10.18 -8.31
N THR A 142 0.53 -9.80 -8.52
CA THR A 142 1.69 -10.68 -8.35
C THR A 142 2.75 -9.93 -7.58
N LYS A 143 3.27 -10.53 -6.53
CA LYS A 143 4.34 -9.92 -5.74
C LYS A 143 5.59 -9.78 -6.61
N ALA A 144 6.20 -8.58 -6.59
CA ALA A 144 7.38 -8.27 -7.39
C ALA A 144 8.68 -8.75 -6.74
#